data_4607b71187ea12b293674b7d739df7b8
#
_entry.id   4607b71187ea12b293674b7d739df7b8
#
_cell.length_a   1.000
_cell.length_b   1.000
_cell.length_c   1.000
_cell.angle_alpha   90.00
_cell.angle_beta   90.00
_cell.angle_gamma   90.00
#
_symmetry.space_group_name_H-M   'P 1'
#
loop_
_entity.id
_entity.type
_entity.pdbx_description
1 polymer ?
#
loop_
_entity_poly.entity_id
_entity_poly.type
_entity_poly.pdbx_seq_one_letter_code
_entity_poly.pdbx_strand_id
1 'polypeptide(L)'
;MDVSLTYDRLLEGYKKPFFIKNYQPSSSAVVFYWNMNKSFPNINVHNIIFSKNQDDEFDYIFNKKLIYTDPTIYICSTSKIVKEDAPAGCENWFILINSPFDDGQDWEKIKKDLKKNIIKKINSTLKVDIESNIVGEKILTPVDIESETLSKFGSLYGSSSNSLKSAFVRHPNFSKNINNLYFCGGS
;
A
#
# COMPACT_ATOMS: atom_id res chain seq x y z
N MET A 1 -0.95 9.99 11.00
CA MET A 1 0.21 10.87 10.59
C MET A 1 1.48 10.18 11.00
N ASP A 2 2.44 10.05 10.09
CA ASP A 2 3.73 9.48 10.45
C ASP A 2 4.59 10.46 11.28
N VAL A 3 5.63 9.91 11.93
CA VAL A 3 6.49 10.69 12.81
C VAL A 3 7.20 11.84 12.08
N SER A 4 7.60 11.65 10.82
CA SER A 4 8.30 12.69 10.04
C SER A 4 7.39 13.89 9.81
N LEU A 5 6.15 13.66 9.36
CA LEU A 5 5.16 14.73 9.17
C LEU A 5 4.70 15.33 10.49
N THR A 6 4.70 14.56 11.59
CA THR A 6 4.42 15.12 12.92
C THR A 6 5.45 16.22 13.27
N TYR A 7 6.74 15.98 13.04
CA TYR A 7 7.76 17.01 13.26
C TYR A 7 7.69 18.14 12.23
N ASP A 8 7.25 17.86 11.02
CA ASP A 8 7.14 18.87 9.95
C ASP A 8 5.95 19.82 10.16
N ARG A 9 4.84 19.34 10.76
CA ARG A 9 3.57 20.08 10.80
C ARG A 9 3.10 20.45 12.22
N LEU A 10 3.35 19.60 13.21
CA LEU A 10 2.84 19.81 14.58
C LEU A 10 3.92 20.23 15.58
N LEU A 11 5.17 19.89 15.32
CA LEU A 11 6.31 20.16 16.19
C LEU A 11 7.28 21.16 15.54
N GLU A 12 6.74 22.12 14.78
CA GLU A 12 7.52 23.22 14.24
C GLU A 12 8.26 23.96 15.37
N GLY A 13 9.55 24.21 15.19
CA GLY A 13 10.40 24.81 16.24
C GLY A 13 11.10 23.80 17.15
N TYR A 14 10.69 22.56 17.21
CA TYR A 14 11.42 21.51 17.92
C TYR A 14 12.50 20.88 17.03
N LYS A 15 13.67 20.59 17.66
CA LYS A 15 14.78 19.95 16.93
C LYS A 15 14.39 18.57 16.46
N LYS A 16 14.37 18.38 15.12
CA LYS A 16 14.13 17.06 14.52
C LYS A 16 15.24 16.08 14.89
N PRO A 17 14.91 14.86 15.32
CA PRO A 17 15.89 13.80 15.52
C PRO A 17 16.72 13.55 14.26
N PHE A 18 17.99 13.17 14.45
CA PHE A 18 18.94 12.96 13.34
C PHE A 18 18.45 11.96 12.31
N PHE A 19 17.82 10.88 12.73
CA PHE A 19 17.32 9.82 11.85
C PHE A 19 16.11 10.25 10.99
N ILE A 20 15.35 11.28 11.42
CA ILE A 20 14.30 11.88 10.58
C ILE A 20 14.90 12.74 9.46
N LYS A 21 16.07 13.34 9.66
CA LYS A 21 16.74 14.15 8.63
C LYS A 21 17.24 13.31 7.45
N ASN A 22 17.61 12.07 7.69
CA ASN A 22 18.06 11.11 6.67
C ASN A 22 16.99 10.06 6.37
N TYR A 23 15.73 10.48 6.38
CA TYR A 23 14.60 9.61 6.16
C TYR A 23 14.61 9.03 4.74
N GLN A 24 14.70 7.70 4.65
CA GLN A 24 14.43 6.95 3.44
C GLN A 24 13.05 6.32 3.57
N PRO A 25 12.07 6.68 2.71
CA PRO A 25 10.73 6.11 2.79
C PRO A 25 10.75 4.59 2.57
N SER A 26 9.85 3.88 3.23
CA SER A 26 9.55 2.49 2.89
C SER A 26 8.80 2.39 1.56
N SER A 27 8.50 1.16 1.13
CA SER A 27 7.53 0.94 0.06
C SER A 27 6.15 1.48 0.41
N SER A 28 5.39 1.71 -0.62
CA SER A 28 3.97 2.07 -0.59
C SER A 28 3.12 0.97 -1.22
N ALA A 29 1.88 1.27 -1.55
CA ALA A 29 0.99 0.41 -2.30
C ALA A 29 0.10 1.19 -3.26
N VAL A 30 -0.36 0.52 -4.31
CA VAL A 30 -1.59 0.90 -5.02
C VAL A 30 -2.69 -0.04 -4.58
N VAL A 31 -3.79 0.52 -4.11
CA VAL A 31 -4.92 -0.24 -3.58
C VAL A 31 -6.13 -0.05 -4.48
N PHE A 32 -6.77 -1.14 -4.85
CA PHE A 32 -8.05 -1.13 -5.55
C PHE A 32 -9.12 -1.67 -4.61
N TYR A 33 -10.20 -0.94 -4.45
CA TYR A 33 -11.43 -1.41 -3.85
C TYR A 33 -12.42 -1.70 -4.98
N TRP A 34 -12.75 -2.97 -5.17
CA TRP A 34 -13.71 -3.39 -6.20
C TRP A 34 -14.98 -3.95 -5.56
N ASN A 35 -16.12 -3.45 -6.03
CA ASN A 35 -17.41 -4.03 -5.76
C ASN A 35 -17.72 -5.04 -6.86
N MET A 36 -17.83 -6.31 -6.49
CA MET A 36 -18.10 -7.42 -7.42
C MET A 36 -19.60 -7.75 -7.37
N ASN A 37 -20.25 -7.84 -8.56
CA ASN A 37 -21.69 -8.12 -8.64
C ASN A 37 -22.04 -9.62 -8.55
N LYS A 38 -21.03 -10.46 -8.32
CA LYS A 38 -21.22 -11.90 -8.05
C LYS A 38 -20.18 -12.45 -7.10
N SER A 39 -20.44 -13.67 -6.59
CA SER A 39 -19.49 -14.41 -5.79
C SER A 39 -18.54 -15.26 -6.64
N PHE A 40 -17.30 -15.36 -6.20
CA PHE A 40 -16.22 -16.14 -6.82
C PHE A 40 -15.80 -17.27 -5.88
N PRO A 41 -16.22 -18.52 -6.10
CA PRO A 41 -15.99 -19.62 -5.15
C PRO A 41 -14.51 -19.96 -4.95
N ASN A 42 -13.67 -19.64 -5.93
CA ASN A 42 -12.21 -19.88 -5.85
C ASN A 42 -11.44 -18.79 -5.11
N ILE A 43 -12.12 -17.75 -4.61
CA ILE A 43 -11.55 -16.70 -3.77
C ILE A 43 -11.90 -17.01 -2.31
N ASN A 44 -10.89 -17.01 -1.45
CA ASN A 44 -11.02 -17.05 0.00
C ASN A 44 -10.97 -15.62 0.59
N VAL A 45 -10.96 -15.50 1.93
CA VAL A 45 -10.79 -14.19 2.59
C VAL A 45 -9.47 -13.56 2.20
N HIS A 46 -8.38 -14.31 2.23
CA HIS A 46 -7.04 -13.87 1.87
C HIS A 46 -6.49 -14.73 0.73
N ASN A 47 -6.02 -14.07 -0.32
CA ASN A 47 -5.43 -14.72 -1.48
C ASN A 47 -4.19 -13.96 -1.92
N ILE A 48 -3.18 -14.69 -2.37
CA ILE A 48 -1.96 -14.09 -2.93
C ILE A 48 -1.67 -14.77 -4.27
N ILE A 49 -1.51 -13.96 -5.31
CA ILE A 49 -1.02 -14.39 -6.62
C ILE A 49 0.38 -13.81 -6.77
N PHE A 50 1.39 -14.64 -6.63
CA PHE A 50 2.78 -14.18 -6.65
C PHE A 50 3.23 -13.71 -8.03
N SER A 51 4.19 -12.78 -8.05
CA SER A 51 5.03 -12.50 -9.20
C SER A 51 5.79 -13.76 -9.63
N LYS A 52 6.08 -13.89 -10.91
CA LYS A 52 6.96 -14.96 -11.41
C LYS A 52 8.41 -14.77 -11.00
N ASN A 53 8.81 -13.53 -10.78
CA ASN A 53 10.14 -13.16 -10.33
C ASN A 53 10.05 -12.08 -9.24
N GLN A 54 10.20 -12.48 -7.99
CA GLN A 54 10.12 -11.58 -6.84
C GLN A 54 11.35 -10.67 -6.73
N ASP A 55 12.53 -11.13 -7.15
CA ASP A 55 13.76 -10.33 -7.12
C ASP A 55 13.63 -9.13 -8.06
N ASP A 56 13.11 -9.35 -9.28
CA ASP A 56 12.82 -8.27 -10.22
C ASP A 56 11.75 -7.32 -9.66
N GLU A 57 10.69 -7.85 -9.04
CA GLU A 57 9.64 -7.03 -8.43
C GLU A 57 10.23 -6.08 -7.38
N PHE A 58 11.09 -6.59 -6.49
CA PHE A 58 11.75 -5.77 -5.48
C PHE A 58 12.75 -4.78 -6.07
N ASP A 59 13.52 -5.16 -7.09
CA ASP A 59 14.41 -4.25 -7.81
C ASP A 59 13.64 -3.07 -8.43
N TYR A 60 12.50 -3.37 -9.05
CA TYR A 60 11.64 -2.33 -9.62
C TYR A 60 11.14 -1.37 -8.54
N ILE A 61 10.65 -1.87 -7.41
CA ILE A 61 10.11 -1.04 -6.32
C ILE A 61 11.20 -0.20 -5.67
N PHE A 62 12.31 -0.83 -5.26
CA PHE A 62 13.29 -0.18 -4.40
C PHE A 62 14.37 0.59 -5.15
N ASN A 63 14.79 0.12 -6.34
CA ASN A 63 15.87 0.74 -7.11
C ASN A 63 15.34 1.58 -8.27
N LYS A 64 14.44 1.03 -9.09
CA LYS A 64 13.92 1.74 -10.27
C LYS A 64 12.78 2.71 -9.95
N LYS A 65 12.16 2.64 -8.76
CA LYS A 65 11.00 3.44 -8.35
C LYS A 65 9.80 3.29 -9.30
N LEU A 66 9.59 2.08 -9.79
CA LEU A 66 8.51 1.70 -10.70
C LEU A 66 7.74 0.50 -10.16
N ILE A 67 6.54 0.27 -10.68
CA ILE A 67 5.79 -0.96 -10.42
C ILE A 67 6.19 -2.00 -11.48
N TYR A 68 6.44 -3.22 -11.01
CA TYR A 68 6.77 -4.35 -11.90
C TYR A 68 5.56 -4.73 -12.75
N THR A 69 5.80 -5.15 -14.00
CA THR A 69 4.72 -5.47 -14.95
C THR A 69 3.93 -6.73 -14.58
N ASP A 70 4.55 -7.64 -13.82
CA ASP A 70 3.92 -8.86 -13.28
C ASP A 70 3.95 -8.82 -11.73
N PRO A 71 3.20 -7.90 -11.08
CA PRO A 71 3.32 -7.70 -9.64
C PRO A 71 2.69 -8.85 -8.85
N THR A 72 3.13 -9.03 -7.62
CA THR A 72 2.40 -9.82 -6.63
C THR A 72 1.08 -9.12 -6.30
N ILE A 73 -0.02 -9.87 -6.33
CA ILE A 73 -1.37 -9.37 -6.07
C ILE A 73 -1.87 -10.00 -4.77
N TYR A 74 -2.17 -9.16 -3.78
CA TYR A 74 -2.92 -9.58 -2.60
C TYR A 74 -4.39 -9.20 -2.77
N ILE A 75 -5.30 -10.16 -2.52
CA ILE A 75 -6.75 -9.94 -2.56
C ILE A 75 -7.33 -10.31 -1.20
N CYS A 76 -8.05 -9.40 -0.57
CA CYS A 76 -8.85 -9.65 0.62
C CYS A 76 -10.33 -9.42 0.31
N SER A 77 -11.18 -10.41 0.64
CA SER A 77 -12.63 -10.32 0.50
C SER A 77 -13.29 -10.68 1.84
N THR A 78 -13.59 -9.66 2.64
CA THR A 78 -14.16 -9.85 3.99
C THR A 78 -15.58 -10.38 3.95
N SER A 79 -16.34 -10.10 2.89
CA SER A 79 -17.69 -10.64 2.67
C SER A 79 -17.77 -12.16 2.60
N LYS A 80 -16.63 -12.86 2.48
CA LYS A 80 -16.57 -14.32 2.60
C LYS A 80 -16.94 -14.80 4.00
N ILE A 81 -16.66 -14.00 5.02
CA ILE A 81 -16.97 -14.32 6.44
C ILE A 81 -18.05 -13.38 6.97
N VAL A 82 -17.89 -12.07 6.77
CA VAL A 82 -18.83 -11.04 7.23
C VAL A 82 -19.82 -10.74 6.11
N LYS A 83 -21.00 -11.30 6.20
CA LYS A 83 -21.99 -11.23 5.10
C LYS A 83 -22.52 -9.82 4.85
N GLU A 84 -22.46 -8.94 5.85
CA GLU A 84 -22.87 -7.55 5.81
C GLU A 84 -21.92 -6.65 5.00
N ASP A 85 -20.72 -7.11 4.71
CA ASP A 85 -19.71 -6.34 3.96
C ASP A 85 -20.00 -6.25 2.45
N ALA A 86 -20.97 -7.01 1.94
CA ALA A 86 -21.45 -6.91 0.57
C ALA A 86 -22.92 -7.34 0.46
N PRO A 87 -23.66 -6.86 -0.56
CA PRO A 87 -25.02 -7.37 -0.85
C PRO A 87 -25.02 -8.87 -1.10
N ALA A 88 -26.19 -9.52 -0.90
CA ALA A 88 -26.31 -10.96 -1.11
C ALA A 88 -25.90 -11.37 -2.53
N GLY A 89 -25.02 -12.35 -2.63
CA GLY A 89 -24.47 -12.84 -3.91
C GLY A 89 -23.33 -11.99 -4.50
N CYS A 90 -22.98 -10.87 -3.87
CA CYS A 90 -21.88 -9.97 -4.24
C CYS A 90 -20.68 -10.18 -3.36
N GLU A 91 -19.54 -9.57 -3.72
CA GLU A 91 -18.32 -9.54 -2.93
C GLU A 91 -17.68 -8.15 -2.93
N ASN A 92 -16.99 -7.82 -1.85
CA ASN A 92 -16.06 -6.71 -1.76
C ASN A 92 -14.63 -7.23 -1.94
N TRP A 93 -13.86 -6.63 -2.81
CA TRP A 93 -12.46 -6.98 -2.99
C TRP A 93 -11.56 -5.79 -2.65
N PHE A 94 -10.72 -5.97 -1.66
CA PHE A 94 -9.56 -5.13 -1.40
C PHE A 94 -8.36 -5.76 -2.09
N ILE A 95 -7.77 -5.07 -3.05
CA ILE A 95 -6.61 -5.56 -3.81
C ILE A 95 -5.44 -4.64 -3.52
N LEU A 96 -4.32 -5.20 -3.07
CA LEU A 96 -3.10 -4.45 -2.78
C LEU A 96 -1.97 -4.92 -3.67
N ILE A 97 -1.31 -3.96 -4.30
CA ILE A 97 -0.09 -4.14 -5.08
C ILE A 97 1.02 -3.31 -4.42
N ASN A 98 2.14 -3.94 -4.09
CA ASN A 98 3.30 -3.21 -3.61
C ASN A 98 3.79 -2.21 -4.66
N SER A 99 4.10 -1.00 -4.23
CA SER A 99 4.61 0.06 -5.08
C SER A 99 5.79 0.78 -4.44
N PRO A 100 6.59 1.52 -5.19
CA PRO A 100 7.47 2.51 -4.61
C PRO A 100 6.65 3.59 -3.89
N PHE A 101 7.29 4.34 -3.01
CA PHE A 101 6.73 5.59 -2.49
C PHE A 101 6.58 6.63 -3.60
N ASP A 102 5.82 7.70 -3.35
CA ASP A 102 5.70 8.80 -4.31
C ASP A 102 7.00 9.58 -4.43
N ASP A 103 7.56 9.57 -5.64
CA ASP A 103 8.77 10.29 -6.05
C ASP A 103 8.50 11.06 -7.36
N GLY A 104 7.24 11.48 -7.56
CA GLY A 104 6.80 12.25 -8.72
C GLY A 104 6.42 11.41 -9.94
N GLN A 105 6.09 10.15 -9.78
CA GLN A 105 5.63 9.29 -10.88
C GLN A 105 4.26 9.75 -11.42
N ASP A 106 3.96 9.43 -12.68
CA ASP A 106 2.63 9.63 -13.28
C ASP A 106 1.64 8.55 -12.80
N TRP A 107 1.08 8.77 -11.60
CA TRP A 107 0.15 7.83 -10.97
C TRP A 107 -1.15 7.66 -11.75
N GLU A 108 -1.58 8.66 -12.52
CA GLU A 108 -2.77 8.56 -13.37
C GLU A 108 -2.59 7.55 -14.50
N LYS A 109 -1.42 7.53 -15.11
CA LYS A 109 -1.05 6.53 -16.11
C LYS A 109 -0.81 5.17 -15.46
N ILE A 110 -0.04 5.13 -14.38
CA ILE A 110 0.33 3.90 -13.67
C ILE A 110 -0.91 3.13 -13.25
N LYS A 111 -1.89 3.77 -12.59
CA LYS A 111 -3.10 3.06 -12.11
C LYS A 111 -3.92 2.43 -13.26
N LYS A 112 -3.97 3.09 -14.44
CA LYS A 112 -4.68 2.55 -15.61
C LYS A 112 -3.99 1.32 -16.18
N ASP A 113 -2.67 1.37 -16.33
CA ASP A 113 -1.89 0.26 -16.89
C ASP A 113 -1.83 -0.91 -15.89
N LEU A 114 -1.67 -0.60 -14.61
CA LEU A 114 -1.68 -1.59 -13.54
C LEU A 114 -3.02 -2.32 -13.46
N LYS A 115 -4.15 -1.60 -13.52
CA LYS A 115 -5.49 -2.21 -13.52
C LYS A 115 -5.63 -3.27 -14.60
N LYS A 116 -5.23 -2.96 -15.85
CA LYS A 116 -5.25 -3.91 -16.96
C LYS A 116 -4.42 -5.16 -16.68
N ASN A 117 -3.20 -4.96 -16.15
CA ASN A 117 -2.28 -6.05 -15.85
C ASN A 117 -2.82 -6.98 -14.77
N ILE A 118 -3.36 -6.43 -13.67
CA ILE A 118 -3.89 -7.23 -12.56
C ILE A 118 -5.16 -7.97 -12.97
N ILE A 119 -6.08 -7.36 -13.74
CA ILE A 119 -7.27 -8.02 -14.28
C ILE A 119 -6.85 -9.22 -15.16
N LYS A 120 -5.93 -8.99 -16.09
CA LYS A 120 -5.39 -10.05 -16.95
C LYS A 120 -4.78 -11.19 -16.14
N LYS A 121 -3.98 -10.87 -15.12
CA LYS A 121 -3.33 -11.86 -14.26
C LYS A 121 -4.33 -12.66 -13.43
N ILE A 122 -5.30 -11.99 -12.81
CA ILE A 122 -6.37 -12.65 -12.04
C ILE A 122 -7.19 -13.55 -12.95
N ASN A 123 -7.64 -13.05 -14.10
CA ASN A 123 -8.43 -13.84 -15.07
C ASN A 123 -7.70 -15.11 -15.52
N SER A 124 -6.40 -14.98 -15.83
CA SER A 124 -5.60 -16.13 -16.27
C SER A 124 -5.36 -17.16 -15.16
N THR A 125 -5.19 -16.72 -13.92
CA THR A 125 -4.91 -17.58 -12.77
C THR A 125 -6.15 -18.31 -12.29
N LEU A 126 -7.27 -17.58 -12.16
CA LEU A 126 -8.52 -18.14 -11.63
C LEU A 126 -9.43 -18.76 -12.70
N LYS A 127 -9.09 -18.60 -14.00
CA LYS A 127 -9.91 -19.02 -15.13
C LYS A 127 -11.32 -18.41 -15.11
N VAL A 128 -11.41 -17.14 -14.81
CA VAL A 128 -12.64 -16.36 -14.71
C VAL A 128 -12.51 -15.05 -15.47
N ASP A 129 -13.63 -14.42 -15.78
CA ASP A 129 -13.68 -13.02 -16.19
C ASP A 129 -14.18 -12.19 -15.01
N ILE A 130 -13.29 -11.34 -14.46
CA ILE A 130 -13.64 -10.44 -13.36
C ILE A 130 -14.03 -9.06 -13.87
N GLU A 131 -13.56 -8.65 -15.05
CA GLU A 131 -13.70 -7.27 -15.53
C GLU A 131 -15.17 -6.87 -15.68
N SER A 132 -15.97 -7.74 -16.30
CA SER A 132 -17.40 -7.54 -16.48
C SER A 132 -18.21 -7.54 -15.17
N ASN A 133 -17.59 -7.97 -14.07
CA ASN A 133 -18.24 -8.08 -12.76
C ASN A 133 -17.82 -6.98 -11.77
N ILE A 134 -16.95 -6.07 -12.17
CA ILE A 134 -16.58 -4.90 -11.37
C ILE A 134 -17.64 -3.82 -11.61
N VAL A 135 -18.51 -3.57 -10.63
CA VAL A 135 -19.61 -2.60 -10.72
C VAL A 135 -19.33 -1.29 -9.96
N GLY A 136 -18.27 -1.26 -9.17
CA GLY A 136 -17.82 -0.07 -8.48
C GLY A 136 -16.33 -0.16 -8.17
N GLU A 137 -15.66 0.98 -8.18
CA GLU A 137 -14.21 1.05 -7.97
C GLU A 137 -13.80 2.31 -7.22
N LYS A 138 -12.87 2.16 -6.25
CA LYS A 138 -12.04 3.25 -5.73
C LYS A 138 -10.59 2.79 -5.83
N ILE A 139 -9.69 3.68 -6.26
CA ILE A 139 -8.25 3.40 -6.33
C ILE A 139 -7.53 4.40 -5.42
N LEU A 140 -6.60 3.89 -4.60
CA LEU A 140 -5.67 4.72 -3.85
C LEU A 140 -4.26 4.49 -4.37
N THR A 141 -3.60 5.58 -4.72
CA THR A 141 -2.18 5.64 -5.08
C THR A 141 -1.37 6.11 -3.87
N PRO A 142 -0.03 6.07 -3.90
CA PRO A 142 0.79 6.66 -2.84
C PRO A 142 0.47 8.14 -2.55
N VAL A 143 0.10 8.93 -3.57
CA VAL A 143 -0.34 10.33 -3.39
C VAL A 143 -1.64 10.40 -2.59
N ASP A 144 -2.61 9.54 -2.91
CA ASP A 144 -3.87 9.47 -2.17
C ASP A 144 -3.65 9.01 -0.72
N ILE A 145 -2.77 8.01 -0.52
CA ILE A 145 -2.39 7.52 0.81
C ILE A 145 -1.76 8.66 1.63
N GLU A 146 -0.83 9.43 1.05
CA GLU A 146 -0.25 10.57 1.75
C GLU A 146 -1.33 11.59 2.14
N SER A 147 -2.22 11.93 1.23
CA SER A 147 -3.25 12.95 1.47
C SER A 147 -4.27 12.51 2.52
N GLU A 148 -4.69 11.24 2.52
CA GLU A 148 -5.71 10.71 3.42
C GLU A 148 -5.15 10.33 4.81
N THR A 149 -3.89 9.83 4.88
CA THR A 149 -3.32 9.30 6.13
C THR A 149 -2.21 10.15 6.72
N LEU A 150 -1.72 11.12 5.98
CA LEU A 150 -0.53 11.91 6.34
C LEU A 150 0.71 11.03 6.56
N SER A 151 0.87 10.01 5.72
CA SER A 151 2.09 9.22 5.61
C SER A 151 3.01 9.86 4.58
N LYS A 152 4.20 10.26 4.99
CA LYS A 152 5.13 10.99 4.12
C LYS A 152 5.49 10.19 2.87
N PHE A 153 5.31 10.79 1.68
CA PHE A 153 5.49 10.16 0.37
C PHE A 153 4.57 8.93 0.15
N GLY A 154 3.47 8.82 0.90
CA GLY A 154 2.58 7.67 0.88
C GLY A 154 3.20 6.36 1.39
N SER A 155 4.35 6.42 2.07
CA SER A 155 5.02 5.21 2.58
C SER A 155 4.19 4.53 3.68
N LEU A 156 4.03 3.19 3.60
CA LEU A 156 3.15 2.45 4.53
C LEU A 156 3.82 2.17 5.88
N TYR A 157 5.13 2.05 5.92
CA TYR A 157 5.89 1.59 7.08
C TYR A 157 6.88 2.64 7.60
N GLY A 158 6.66 3.91 7.27
CA GLY A 158 7.54 5.00 7.65
C GLY A 158 8.93 4.86 7.02
N SER A 159 9.99 4.81 7.81
CA SER A 159 11.34 4.65 7.30
C SER A 159 11.63 3.24 6.80
N SER A 160 12.36 3.13 5.68
CA SER A 160 12.81 1.86 5.11
C SER A 160 13.67 1.08 6.10
N SER A 161 13.49 -0.24 6.16
CA SER A 161 14.32 -1.18 6.92
C SER A 161 15.43 -1.81 6.07
N ASN A 162 15.69 -1.33 4.87
CA ASN A 162 16.60 -1.96 3.89
C ASN A 162 18.09 -1.84 4.26
N SER A 163 18.45 -1.14 5.32
CA SER A 163 19.81 -1.11 5.85
C SER A 163 19.87 -1.64 7.27
N LEU A 164 20.98 -2.30 7.63
CA LEU A 164 21.21 -2.76 9.01
C LEU A 164 21.10 -1.62 10.02
N LYS A 165 21.50 -0.40 9.66
CA LYS A 165 21.37 0.78 10.53
C LYS A 165 19.93 1.20 10.73
N SER A 166 19.11 1.18 9.68
CA SER A 166 17.69 1.57 9.77
C SER A 166 16.83 0.55 10.50
N ALA A 167 17.23 -0.73 10.52
CA ALA A 167 16.53 -1.76 11.29
C ALA A 167 16.61 -1.52 12.81
N PHE A 168 17.70 -0.90 13.28
CA PHE A 168 17.95 -0.63 14.72
C PHE A 168 17.68 0.82 15.15
N VAL A 169 17.65 1.77 14.20
CA VAL A 169 17.48 3.20 14.48
C VAL A 169 16.07 3.63 14.09
N ARG A 170 15.10 3.24 14.90
CA ARG A 170 13.71 3.70 14.75
C ARG A 170 13.41 4.82 15.76
N HIS A 171 12.36 5.60 15.44
CA HIS A 171 11.86 6.60 16.37
C HIS A 171 11.37 5.89 17.65
N PRO A 172 11.80 6.36 18.85
CA PRO A 172 11.26 5.82 20.10
C PRO A 172 9.77 6.17 20.22
N ASN A 173 9.01 5.33 20.94
CA ASN A 173 7.57 5.53 21.14
C ASN A 173 7.23 6.72 22.05
N PHE A 174 8.22 7.51 22.45
CA PHE A 174 8.05 8.71 23.28
C PHE A 174 9.03 9.82 22.86
N SER A 175 8.64 11.06 23.11
CA SER A 175 9.51 12.21 22.91
C SER A 175 10.45 12.38 24.12
N LYS A 176 11.75 12.55 23.83
CA LYS A 176 12.72 12.92 24.88
C LYS A 176 12.69 14.41 25.23
N ASN A 177 12.12 15.23 24.36
CA ASN A 177 12.17 16.70 24.44
C ASN A 177 10.83 17.33 24.82
N ILE A 178 9.75 16.55 24.80
CA ILE A 178 8.39 17.03 25.09
C ILE A 178 7.76 16.04 26.07
N ASN A 179 7.44 16.53 27.26
CA ASN A 179 6.83 15.71 28.29
C ASN A 179 5.44 15.23 27.85
N ASN A 180 5.11 13.99 28.18
CA ASN A 180 3.81 13.36 27.92
C ASN A 180 3.46 13.22 26.42
N LEU A 181 4.42 13.34 25.52
CA LEU A 181 4.22 13.05 24.09
C LEU A 181 4.68 11.63 23.77
N TYR A 182 3.75 10.82 23.28
CA TYR A 182 3.97 9.44 22.89
C TYR A 182 3.58 9.25 21.41
N PHE A 183 4.24 8.28 20.74
CA PHE A 183 3.97 7.89 19.37
C PHE A 183 3.53 6.45 19.32
N CYS A 184 2.51 6.15 18.52
CA CYS A 184 2.07 4.79 18.23
C CYS A 184 1.76 4.67 16.74
N GLY A 185 2.06 3.51 16.15
CA GLY A 185 1.84 3.24 14.74
C GLY A 185 2.84 2.24 14.17
N GLY A 186 2.74 1.97 12.88
CA GLY A 186 3.62 1.06 12.15
C GLY A 186 4.91 1.68 11.64
N SER A 187 5.12 2.96 11.90
CA SER A 187 6.28 3.74 11.41
C SER A 187 7.15 4.24 12.55
#